data_7d9b3699a9db4a69c4e0bf5a46c2779c
#
_entry.id   7d9b3699a9db4a69c4e0bf5a46c2779c
#
_cell.length_a   1.000
_cell.length_b   1.000
_cell.length_c   1.000
_cell.angle_alpha   90.00
_cell.angle_beta   90.00
_cell.angle_gamma   90.00
#
_symmetry.space_group_name_H-M   'P 1'
#
loop_
_entity.id
_entity.type
_entity.pdbx_description
1 polymer ?
#
loop_
_entity_poly.entity_id
_entity_poly.type
_entity_poly.pdbx_seq_one_letter_code
_entity_poly.pdbx_strand_id
1 'polypeptide(L)'
;AHGPDRLVTTCQLHMRKFKDGETITIEPFRANAFPVVKDLAVDRSAFDRIQHAGGFVSVNTSGNTQDANAIPINKHDADNAFDAATCIGCGACVASCKNASAMLFVSAKVSQYALLPQGKVEAADRVLNMVKQMDEEGFGNCTNTGTCEVECPKGISLENIARMNREYLVASAKG
;
A
#
# COMPACT_ATOMS: atom_id res chain seq x y z
N ALA A 1 3.17 6.34 -17.60
CA ALA A 1 2.59 6.81 -18.86
C ALA A 1 1.92 8.17 -18.66
N HIS A 2 2.10 9.08 -19.60
CA HIS A 2 1.44 10.38 -19.60
C HIS A 2 0.35 10.37 -20.66
N GLY A 3 -0.90 10.60 -20.23
CA GLY A 3 -1.93 11.13 -21.12
C GLY A 3 -1.75 12.63 -21.24
N PRO A 4 -2.47 13.34 -22.12
CA PRO A 4 -2.27 14.75 -22.38
C PRO A 4 -2.35 15.65 -21.14
N ASP A 5 -2.98 15.19 -20.07
CA ASP A 5 -3.23 16.02 -18.88
C ASP A 5 -2.93 15.38 -17.53
N ARG A 6 -2.45 14.11 -17.48
CA ARG A 6 -2.26 13.45 -16.19
C ARG A 6 -1.37 12.20 -16.26
N LEU A 7 -0.62 11.98 -15.19
CA LEU A 7 0.16 10.76 -14.98
C LEU A 7 -0.79 9.58 -14.64
N VAL A 8 -0.70 8.48 -15.39
CA VAL A 8 -1.50 7.28 -15.13
C VAL A 8 -0.64 6.03 -15.23
N THR A 9 -1.05 4.95 -14.58
CA THR A 9 -0.39 3.65 -14.71
C THR A 9 -0.73 3.02 -16.06
N THR A 10 0.24 2.36 -16.70
CA THR A 10 0.05 1.71 -18.00
C THR A 10 -1.05 0.65 -17.98
N CYS A 11 -1.26 -0.04 -16.86
CA CYS A 11 -2.30 -1.05 -16.72
C CYS A 11 -3.74 -0.51 -16.76
N GLN A 12 -3.92 0.81 -16.60
CA GLN A 12 -5.23 1.47 -16.70
C GLN A 12 -5.47 2.11 -18.08
N LEU A 13 -4.51 2.04 -18.98
CA LEU A 13 -4.64 2.62 -20.32
C LEU A 13 -5.39 1.67 -21.24
N HIS A 14 -6.54 2.10 -21.73
CA HIS A 14 -7.27 1.39 -22.77
C HIS A 14 -6.89 1.95 -24.13
N MET A 15 -6.40 1.11 -25.04
CA MET A 15 -5.97 1.52 -26.38
C MET A 15 -7.05 2.27 -27.17
N ARG A 16 -8.32 1.93 -26.95
CA ARG A 16 -9.46 2.63 -27.58
C ARG A 16 -9.63 4.11 -27.15
N LYS A 17 -8.90 4.57 -26.13
CA LYS A 17 -8.92 5.99 -25.70
C LYS A 17 -7.97 6.85 -26.54
N PHE A 18 -7.10 6.24 -27.31
CA PHE A 18 -6.12 6.92 -28.14
C PHE A 18 -6.62 7.04 -29.58
N LYS A 19 -6.24 8.12 -30.21
CA LYS A 19 -6.50 8.33 -31.65
C LYS A 19 -5.35 7.80 -32.47
N ASP A 20 -5.62 7.48 -33.74
CA ASP A 20 -4.58 7.07 -34.67
C ASP A 20 -3.55 8.20 -34.85
N GLY A 21 -2.26 7.84 -34.77
CA GLY A 21 -1.16 8.80 -34.83
C GLY A 21 -0.84 9.53 -33.50
N GLU A 22 -1.55 9.23 -32.40
CA GLU A 22 -1.26 9.82 -31.09
C GLU A 22 0.01 9.21 -30.47
N THR A 23 0.85 10.07 -29.88
CA THR A 23 2.09 9.63 -29.22
C THR A 23 1.85 9.40 -27.73
N ILE A 24 2.19 8.22 -27.23
CA ILE A 24 2.13 7.86 -25.82
C ILE A 24 3.55 7.81 -25.25
N THR A 25 3.82 8.59 -24.20
CA THR A 25 5.11 8.55 -23.49
C THR A 25 5.03 7.61 -22.30
N ILE A 26 5.92 6.64 -22.23
CA ILE A 26 6.05 5.69 -21.13
C ILE A 26 7.42 5.89 -20.49
N GLU A 27 7.45 6.07 -19.17
CA GLU A 27 8.69 6.28 -18.42
C GLU A 27 8.65 5.55 -17.06
N PRO A 28 9.82 5.29 -16.44
CA PRO A 28 9.89 4.69 -15.12
C PRO A 28 9.36 5.66 -14.04
N PHE A 29 9.15 5.16 -12.84
CA PHE A 29 8.82 6.00 -11.69
C PHE A 29 9.91 7.05 -11.42
N ARG A 30 9.53 8.30 -11.21
CA ARG A 30 10.44 9.41 -10.89
C ARG A 30 10.62 9.61 -9.39
N ALA A 31 10.66 8.54 -8.60
CA ALA A 31 10.90 8.60 -7.18
C ALA A 31 12.35 8.20 -6.89
N ASN A 32 13.07 9.00 -6.10
CA ASN A 32 14.47 8.71 -5.73
C ASN A 32 14.60 7.35 -5.02
N ALA A 33 13.56 6.95 -4.28
CA ALA A 33 13.53 5.68 -3.57
C ALA A 33 13.25 4.47 -4.50
N PHE A 34 12.97 4.72 -5.79
CA PHE A 34 12.94 3.71 -6.85
C PHE A 34 13.99 4.04 -7.92
N PRO A 35 15.27 3.83 -7.64
CA PRO A 35 16.32 4.14 -8.62
C PRO A 35 16.16 3.31 -9.89
N VAL A 36 16.40 3.95 -11.03
CA VAL A 36 16.34 3.27 -12.33
C VAL A 36 17.54 2.34 -12.44
N VAL A 37 17.27 1.06 -12.67
CA VAL A 37 18.31 0.04 -12.91
C VAL A 37 18.71 0.06 -14.38
N LYS A 38 17.73 -0.03 -15.28
CA LYS A 38 17.92 0.01 -16.73
C LYS A 38 16.59 0.24 -17.45
N ASP A 39 16.58 1.11 -18.43
CA ASP A 39 15.42 1.42 -19.27
C ASP A 39 14.18 1.78 -18.42
N LEU A 40 13.13 0.96 -18.44
CA LEU A 40 11.92 1.14 -17.65
C LEU A 40 11.93 0.36 -16.32
N ALA A 41 12.99 -0.40 -16.05
CA ALA A 41 13.11 -1.16 -14.81
C ALA A 41 13.66 -0.31 -13.69
N VAL A 42 13.00 -0.34 -12.54
CA VAL A 42 13.42 0.33 -11.30
C VAL A 42 13.69 -0.69 -10.20
N ASP A 43 14.58 -0.33 -9.27
CA ASP A 43 14.78 -1.13 -8.06
C ASP A 43 13.61 -0.92 -7.11
N ARG A 44 12.92 -2.00 -6.76
CA ARG A 44 11.77 -2.01 -5.87
C ARG A 44 12.04 -2.70 -4.53
N SER A 45 13.30 -3.05 -4.27
CA SER A 45 13.68 -3.77 -3.06
C SER A 45 13.30 -3.04 -1.77
N ALA A 46 13.17 -1.71 -1.80
CA ALA A 46 12.66 -0.94 -0.68
C ALA A 46 11.23 -1.33 -0.27
N PHE A 47 10.35 -1.59 -1.24
CA PHE A 47 9.00 -2.09 -0.94
C PHE A 47 9.02 -3.49 -0.33
N ASP A 48 9.92 -4.33 -0.79
CA ASP A 48 10.06 -5.68 -0.24
C ASP A 48 10.55 -5.61 1.21
N ARG A 49 11.52 -4.74 1.52
CA ARG A 49 11.99 -4.53 2.91
C ARG A 49 10.87 -4.02 3.82
N ILE A 50 10.05 -3.07 3.36
CA ILE A 50 8.88 -2.59 4.10
C ILE A 50 7.89 -3.73 4.33
N GLN A 51 7.63 -4.54 3.31
CA GLN A 51 6.73 -5.68 3.43
C GLN A 51 7.26 -6.73 4.43
N HIS A 52 8.56 -7.02 4.40
CA HIS A 52 9.21 -7.94 5.34
C HIS A 52 9.18 -7.42 6.79
N ALA A 53 9.15 -6.12 7.01
CA ALA A 53 9.12 -5.53 8.36
C ALA A 53 7.85 -5.85 9.16
N GLY A 54 6.72 -6.18 8.49
CA GLY A 54 5.49 -6.48 9.21
C GLY A 54 4.33 -6.99 8.35
N GLY A 55 4.51 -7.14 7.04
CA GLY A 55 3.45 -7.54 6.11
C GLY A 55 3.10 -9.04 6.14
N PHE A 56 3.20 -9.67 7.30
CA PHE A 56 2.93 -11.09 7.53
C PHE A 56 2.03 -11.30 8.74
N VAL A 57 1.55 -12.52 8.90
CA VAL A 57 0.86 -12.99 10.11
C VAL A 57 1.53 -14.26 10.61
N SER A 58 1.73 -14.36 11.94
CA SER A 58 2.06 -15.62 12.58
C SER A 58 0.81 -16.47 12.66
N VAL A 59 0.96 -17.77 12.46
CA VAL A 59 -0.16 -18.68 12.65
C VAL A 59 -0.44 -18.80 14.14
N ASN A 60 -1.47 -18.12 14.60
CA ASN A 60 -1.97 -18.27 15.95
C ASN A 60 -2.86 -19.50 16.00
N THR A 61 -2.24 -20.67 16.14
CA THR A 61 -2.97 -21.94 16.29
C THR A 61 -2.89 -22.41 17.73
N SER A 62 -4.04 -22.76 18.28
CA SER A 62 -4.14 -23.49 19.56
C SER A 62 -3.78 -24.98 19.43
N GLY A 63 -3.09 -25.39 18.36
CA GLY A 63 -2.72 -26.77 18.05
C GLY A 63 -3.76 -27.55 17.26
N ASN A 64 -4.94 -27.02 17.02
CA ASN A 64 -6.01 -27.62 16.23
C ASN A 64 -6.45 -26.67 15.10
N THR A 65 -6.89 -27.25 13.98
CA THR A 65 -7.55 -26.47 12.93
C THR A 65 -8.84 -25.89 13.48
N GLN A 66 -8.97 -24.56 13.40
CA GLN A 66 -10.19 -23.88 13.84
C GLN A 66 -11.27 -24.00 12.76
N ASP A 67 -12.52 -24.13 13.20
CA ASP A 67 -13.68 -24.00 12.34
C ASP A 67 -13.70 -22.60 11.70
N ALA A 68 -14.12 -22.51 10.45
CA ALA A 68 -14.29 -21.23 9.73
C ALA A 68 -15.20 -20.22 10.45
N ASN A 69 -16.12 -20.71 11.30
CA ASN A 69 -17.02 -19.90 12.11
C ASN A 69 -16.51 -19.63 13.53
N ALA A 70 -15.31 -20.08 13.90
CA ALA A 70 -14.81 -19.95 15.27
C ALA A 70 -14.61 -18.50 15.70
N ILE A 71 -14.29 -17.60 14.78
CA ILE A 71 -14.11 -16.16 15.03
C ILE A 71 -14.97 -15.38 14.05
N PRO A 72 -16.20 -15.01 14.40
CA PRO A 72 -17.06 -14.22 13.55
C PRO A 72 -16.46 -12.84 13.28
N ILE A 73 -16.51 -12.41 12.02
CA ILE A 73 -16.07 -11.08 11.57
C ILE A 73 -17.30 -10.41 10.97
N ASN A 74 -17.57 -9.16 11.36
CA ASN A 74 -18.66 -8.44 10.72
C ASN A 74 -18.33 -8.16 9.24
N LYS A 75 -19.37 -8.10 8.41
CA LYS A 75 -19.20 -7.95 6.97
C LYS A 75 -18.43 -6.68 6.60
N HIS A 76 -18.70 -5.56 7.26
CA HIS A 76 -18.06 -4.28 6.99
C HIS A 76 -16.53 -4.34 7.22
N ASP A 77 -16.09 -4.94 8.33
CA ASP A 77 -14.66 -5.09 8.61
C ASP A 77 -13.98 -6.06 7.63
N ALA A 78 -14.68 -7.15 7.28
CA ALA A 78 -14.19 -8.09 6.29
C ALA A 78 -14.04 -7.44 4.90
N ASP A 79 -15.06 -6.73 4.44
CA ASP A 79 -15.04 -6.02 3.15
C ASP A 79 -13.88 -5.00 3.12
N ASN A 80 -13.74 -4.16 4.15
CA ASN A 80 -12.64 -3.20 4.23
C ASN A 80 -11.25 -3.86 4.28
N ALA A 81 -11.14 -5.01 4.93
CA ALA A 81 -9.89 -5.77 4.95
C ALA A 81 -9.54 -6.31 3.56
N PHE A 82 -10.52 -6.84 2.84
CA PHE A 82 -10.34 -7.36 1.48
C PHE A 82 -10.05 -6.25 0.49
N ASP A 83 -10.72 -5.10 0.59
CA ASP A 83 -10.43 -3.94 -0.25
C ASP A 83 -8.99 -3.48 -0.04
N ALA A 84 -8.52 -3.38 1.20
CA ALA A 84 -7.13 -3.06 1.50
C ALA A 84 -6.16 -4.14 0.97
N ALA A 85 -6.55 -5.42 1.02
CA ALA A 85 -5.76 -6.54 0.52
C ALA A 85 -5.57 -6.53 -1.01
N THR A 86 -6.40 -5.81 -1.76
CA THR A 86 -6.28 -5.72 -3.22
C THR A 86 -5.04 -4.96 -3.69
N CYS A 87 -4.30 -4.32 -2.79
CA CYS A 87 -3.06 -3.62 -3.11
C CYS A 87 -2.04 -4.58 -3.77
N ILE A 88 -1.63 -4.26 -4.99
CA ILE A 88 -0.66 -5.05 -5.78
C ILE A 88 0.78 -4.54 -5.67
N GLY A 89 1.04 -3.56 -4.81
CA GLY A 89 2.37 -2.99 -4.64
C GLY A 89 2.96 -2.38 -5.91
N CYS A 90 2.14 -1.81 -6.80
CA CYS A 90 2.60 -1.29 -8.09
C CYS A 90 3.42 0.00 -7.99
N GLY A 91 3.37 0.72 -6.86
CA GLY A 91 4.09 1.97 -6.65
C GLY A 91 3.44 3.21 -7.29
N ALA A 92 2.24 3.10 -7.89
CA ALA A 92 1.55 4.24 -8.48
C ALA A 92 1.29 5.37 -7.46
N CYS A 93 0.98 5.02 -6.22
CA CYS A 93 0.80 5.96 -5.12
C CYS A 93 2.07 6.78 -4.83
N VAL A 94 3.24 6.16 -4.90
CA VAL A 94 4.54 6.85 -4.73
C VAL A 94 4.83 7.73 -5.94
N ALA A 95 4.62 7.21 -7.14
CA ALA A 95 4.89 7.93 -8.39
C ALA A 95 4.03 9.19 -8.55
N SER A 96 2.78 9.17 -8.07
CA SER A 96 1.85 10.30 -8.14
C SER A 96 2.02 11.30 -6.99
N CYS A 97 2.69 10.90 -5.92
CA CYS A 97 2.85 11.73 -4.73
C CYS A 97 3.98 12.76 -4.90
N LYS A 98 3.73 14.03 -4.56
CA LYS A 98 4.75 15.09 -4.58
C LYS A 98 5.97 14.76 -3.71
N ASN A 99 5.74 14.01 -2.63
CA ASN A 99 6.77 13.66 -1.66
C ASN A 99 7.26 12.22 -1.85
N ALA A 100 6.83 11.54 -2.89
CA ALA A 100 7.12 10.11 -3.11
C ALA A 100 6.77 9.23 -1.90
N SER A 101 5.69 9.54 -1.16
CA SER A 101 5.30 8.83 0.05
C SER A 101 4.66 7.49 -0.25
N ALA A 102 5.04 6.45 0.50
CA ALA A 102 4.46 5.11 0.44
C ALA A 102 3.34 4.88 1.48
N MET A 103 2.82 5.94 2.10
CA MET A 103 1.80 5.83 3.16
C MET A 103 0.59 4.99 2.73
N LEU A 104 0.11 5.13 1.49
CA LEU A 104 -1.03 4.34 1.03
C LEU A 104 -0.67 2.85 0.88
N PHE A 105 0.52 2.53 0.41
CA PHE A 105 1.02 1.15 0.30
C PHE A 105 1.12 0.48 1.68
N VAL A 106 1.77 1.14 2.64
CA VAL A 106 1.96 0.63 4.00
C VAL A 106 0.62 0.50 4.72
N SER A 107 -0.21 1.55 4.64
CA SER A 107 -1.50 1.59 5.31
C SER A 107 -2.48 0.52 4.82
N ALA A 108 -2.44 0.17 3.55
CA ALA A 108 -3.26 -0.90 2.99
C ALA A 108 -2.95 -2.24 3.69
N LYS A 109 -1.67 -2.56 3.89
CA LYS A 109 -1.26 -3.80 4.56
C LYS A 109 -1.56 -3.76 6.07
N VAL A 110 -1.26 -2.66 6.73
CA VAL A 110 -1.60 -2.47 8.16
C VAL A 110 -3.11 -2.60 8.37
N SER A 111 -3.93 -1.95 7.54
CA SER A 111 -5.40 -2.00 7.65
C SER A 111 -5.95 -3.40 7.41
N GLN A 112 -5.46 -4.09 6.39
CA GLN A 112 -5.86 -5.47 6.10
C GLN A 112 -5.78 -6.34 7.35
N TYR A 113 -4.64 -6.32 8.02
CA TYR A 113 -4.41 -7.18 9.17
C TYR A 113 -4.96 -6.63 10.49
N ALA A 114 -5.10 -5.32 10.63
CA ALA A 114 -5.74 -4.72 11.80
C ALA A 114 -7.23 -5.05 11.92
N LEU A 115 -7.90 -5.26 10.78
CA LEU A 115 -9.33 -5.60 10.72
C LEU A 115 -9.60 -7.11 10.88
N LEU A 116 -8.61 -7.95 10.62
CA LEU A 116 -8.76 -9.41 10.67
C LEU A 116 -8.24 -9.99 12.00
N PRO A 117 -8.92 -11.00 12.56
CA PRO A 117 -8.48 -11.65 13.80
C PRO A 117 -7.05 -12.19 13.73
N GLN A 118 -6.67 -12.74 12.57
CA GLN A 118 -5.34 -13.34 12.31
C GLN A 118 -4.20 -12.33 12.46
N GLY A 119 -4.48 -11.06 12.20
CA GLY A 119 -3.48 -9.99 12.27
C GLY A 119 -3.36 -9.30 13.63
N LYS A 120 -4.18 -9.66 14.61
CA LYS A 120 -4.25 -8.95 15.90
C LYS A 120 -3.02 -9.15 16.78
N VAL A 121 -2.40 -10.31 16.72
CA VAL A 121 -1.26 -10.66 17.59
C VAL A 121 -0.09 -9.70 17.34
N GLU A 122 0.26 -9.47 16.08
CA GLU A 122 1.37 -8.60 15.70
C GLU A 122 0.95 -7.17 15.34
N ALA A 123 -0.29 -6.76 15.63
CA ALA A 123 -0.82 -5.48 15.14
C ALA A 123 0.03 -4.28 15.57
N ALA A 124 0.47 -4.23 16.82
CA ALA A 124 1.30 -3.16 17.35
C ALA A 124 2.71 -3.18 16.73
N ASP A 125 3.38 -4.32 16.75
CA ASP A 125 4.72 -4.46 16.18
C ASP A 125 4.72 -4.21 14.68
N ARG A 126 3.69 -4.69 13.98
CA ARG A 126 3.52 -4.47 12.54
C ARG A 126 3.52 -2.99 12.18
N VAL A 127 2.64 -2.21 12.81
CA VAL A 127 2.51 -0.80 12.46
C VAL A 127 3.78 -0.03 12.81
N LEU A 128 4.39 -0.29 13.97
CA LEU A 128 5.63 0.37 14.36
C LEU A 128 6.78 0.03 13.42
N ASN A 129 6.99 -1.25 13.12
CA ASN A 129 8.08 -1.72 12.28
C ASN A 129 7.92 -1.28 10.81
N MET A 130 6.70 -1.40 10.26
CA MET A 130 6.47 -1.00 8.86
C MET A 130 6.57 0.52 8.66
N VAL A 131 6.10 1.32 9.61
CA VAL A 131 6.25 2.79 9.55
C VAL A 131 7.72 3.16 9.69
N LYS A 132 8.43 2.59 10.66
CA LYS A 132 9.87 2.81 10.82
C LYS A 132 10.64 2.47 9.55
N GLN A 133 10.40 1.29 8.97
CA GLN A 133 11.06 0.89 7.73
C GLN A 133 10.70 1.82 6.56
N MET A 134 9.46 2.25 6.45
CA MET A 134 9.03 3.23 5.45
C MET A 134 9.81 4.55 5.57
N ASP A 135 10.00 5.04 6.80
CA ASP A 135 10.75 6.27 7.07
C ASP A 135 12.24 6.10 6.73
N GLU A 136 12.85 4.97 7.10
CA GLU A 136 14.25 4.62 6.77
C GLU A 136 14.49 4.53 5.27
N GLU A 137 13.52 4.06 4.49
CA GLU A 137 13.58 4.01 3.03
C GLU A 137 13.29 5.37 2.35
N GLY A 138 12.98 6.41 3.13
CA GLY A 138 12.71 7.74 2.62
C GLY A 138 11.32 7.97 2.06
N PHE A 139 10.36 7.10 2.36
CA PHE A 139 8.96 7.16 1.87
C PHE A 139 7.96 7.76 2.87
N GLY A 140 8.40 8.24 4.04
CA GLY A 140 7.50 8.62 5.13
C GLY A 140 6.80 9.98 5.00
N ASN A 141 7.26 10.86 4.14
CA ASN A 141 6.84 12.27 4.08
C ASN A 141 5.46 12.47 3.44
N CYS A 142 4.39 12.17 4.14
CA CYS A 142 3.03 12.38 3.65
C CYS A 142 2.50 13.77 4.05
N THR A 143 2.00 14.54 3.07
CA THR A 143 1.30 15.83 3.27
C THR A 143 -0.18 15.76 2.93
N ASN A 144 -0.73 14.57 2.87
CA ASN A 144 -2.16 14.29 2.69
C ASN A 144 -2.81 14.97 1.46
N THR A 145 -2.10 14.96 0.32
CA THR A 145 -2.61 15.56 -0.93
C THR A 145 -3.69 14.74 -1.62
N GLY A 146 -3.84 13.47 -1.28
CA GLY A 146 -4.87 12.57 -1.81
C GLY A 146 -4.61 12.01 -3.21
N THR A 147 -3.55 12.43 -3.90
CA THR A 147 -3.25 11.95 -5.26
C THR A 147 -3.04 10.45 -5.35
N CYS A 148 -2.53 9.83 -4.30
CA CYS A 148 -2.28 8.40 -4.22
C CYS A 148 -3.56 7.55 -4.34
N GLU A 149 -4.68 7.99 -3.77
CA GLU A 149 -5.97 7.32 -3.92
C GLU A 149 -6.52 7.47 -5.34
N VAL A 150 -6.45 8.69 -5.89
CA VAL A 150 -6.96 8.99 -7.24
C VAL A 150 -6.25 8.17 -8.32
N GLU A 151 -4.94 7.97 -8.16
CA GLU A 151 -4.12 7.24 -9.14
C GLU A 151 -3.98 5.74 -8.83
N CYS A 152 -4.59 5.27 -7.74
CA CYS A 152 -4.51 3.87 -7.38
C CYS A 152 -5.34 3.00 -8.35
N PRO A 153 -4.70 2.06 -9.09
CA PRO A 153 -5.42 1.19 -10.02
C PRO A 153 -6.35 0.18 -9.32
N LYS A 154 -6.21 0.06 -8.00
CA LYS A 154 -6.99 -0.86 -7.17
C LYS A 154 -7.98 -0.14 -6.26
N GLY A 155 -8.07 1.19 -6.34
CA GLY A 155 -9.02 1.98 -5.56
C GLY A 155 -8.79 1.94 -4.04
N ILE A 156 -7.53 1.79 -3.61
CA ILE A 156 -7.20 1.81 -2.17
C ILE A 156 -7.54 3.17 -1.57
N SER A 157 -8.42 3.18 -0.57
CA SER A 157 -8.90 4.41 0.07
C SER A 157 -7.90 5.03 1.05
N LEU A 158 -7.91 6.36 1.12
CA LEU A 158 -7.19 7.14 2.14
C LEU A 158 -7.63 6.83 3.58
N GLU A 159 -8.79 6.23 3.80
CA GLU A 159 -9.23 5.76 5.11
C GLU A 159 -8.23 4.78 5.73
N ASN A 160 -7.51 4.02 4.90
CA ASN A 160 -6.45 3.14 5.35
C ASN A 160 -5.31 3.92 6.03
N ILE A 161 -4.96 5.11 5.52
CA ILE A 161 -3.95 5.98 6.15
C ILE A 161 -4.43 6.46 7.51
N ALA A 162 -5.70 6.88 7.62
CA ALA A 162 -6.27 7.30 8.90
C ALA A 162 -6.26 6.15 9.92
N ARG A 163 -6.61 4.94 9.48
CA ARG A 163 -6.53 3.74 10.33
C ARG A 163 -5.10 3.44 10.77
N MET A 164 -4.14 3.45 9.86
CA MET A 164 -2.73 3.22 10.19
C MET A 164 -2.22 4.24 11.22
N ASN A 165 -2.55 5.52 11.06
CA ASN A 165 -2.16 6.55 12.00
C ASN A 165 -2.75 6.29 13.40
N ARG A 166 -4.01 5.86 13.47
CA ARG A 166 -4.63 5.45 14.72
C ARG A 166 -3.93 4.25 15.36
N GLU A 167 -3.66 3.20 14.59
CA GLU A 167 -2.95 2.00 15.07
C GLU A 167 -1.55 2.36 15.57
N TYR A 168 -0.85 3.24 14.86
CA TYR A 168 0.47 3.73 15.25
C TYR A 168 0.44 4.48 16.58
N LEU A 169 -0.50 5.42 16.75
CA LEU A 169 -0.65 6.18 18.01
C LEU A 169 -0.97 5.26 19.18
N VAL A 170 -1.87 4.29 18.99
CA VAL A 170 -2.23 3.32 20.03
C VAL A 170 -1.04 2.42 20.38
N ALA A 171 -0.29 1.95 19.38
CA ALA A 171 0.89 1.10 19.59
C ALA A 171 1.99 1.88 20.33
N SER A 172 2.27 3.12 19.93
CA SER A 172 3.29 3.96 20.56
C SER A 172 2.96 4.36 22.00
N ALA A 173 1.67 4.41 22.35
CA ALA A 173 1.25 4.74 23.71
C ALA A 173 1.29 3.53 24.67
N LYS A 174 1.40 2.31 24.16
CA LYS A 174 1.42 1.06 24.96
C LYS A 174 2.83 0.53 25.23
N GLY A 175 3.82 0.96 24.43
CA GLY A 175 5.23 0.63 24.60
C GLY A 175 5.94 1.65 25.44
#